data_713ecb344a1f6e92688ae9e84eace265
#
_entry.id   713ecb344a1f6e92688ae9e84eace265
#
_cell.length_a   1.000
_cell.length_b   1.000
_cell.length_c   1.000
_cell.angle_alpha   90.00
_cell.angle_beta   90.00
_cell.angle_gamma   90.00
#
_symmetry.space_group_name_H-M   'P 1'
#
loop_
_entity.id
_entity.type
_entity.pdbx_description
1 polymer ?
#
loop_
_entity_poly.entity_id
_entity_poly.type
_entity_poly.pdbx_seq_one_letter_code
_entity_poly.pdbx_strand_id
1 'polypeptide(L)'
;MVAIKNNKWRYSHSIGRQTAEHNESVFGRTGGFCYPVGIAPANDGFLYVLSRGLGYKEDLGHEHLVDAYMRISKITVEQDHVGDIARNQFTWPSSIAVGKNGLLFCSDEHENVIKIFHNDTITPFPEVNFNNDHISKWGAHGTKKGYLNGPSGICFDKYENLLVVDSNNNRVQVFTSEGAFINSWGKIGNNNGEFNKPWGIVCDNNQDVYVADWGNNRVQKFSSKGEHILNFGESNNHAHALNHPAGVAVDSEGFVYVTDWGNKRVQIYSSDGSFVSSLGGDIESINSKAEHYVWWRIVGNIEGDSPETRNLLKQTQLETKKYHCNFFGPTGIAVDRDDNIIIADDPGRLIIYKKGN
;
A
#
# COMPACT_ATOMS: atom_id res chain seq x y z
N MET A 1 1.55 -20.80 -26.04
CA MET A 1 2.14 -19.50 -26.38
C MET A 1 3.17 -19.18 -25.32
N VAL A 2 4.43 -19.13 -25.70
CA VAL A 2 5.54 -18.83 -24.78
C VAL A 2 5.40 -17.36 -24.41
N ALA A 3 5.16 -17.08 -23.12
CA ALA A 3 5.19 -15.72 -22.62
C ALA A 3 6.58 -15.16 -22.92
N ILE A 4 6.64 -14.10 -23.68
CA ILE A 4 7.86 -13.30 -23.86
C ILE A 4 8.17 -12.77 -22.45
N LYS A 5 9.18 -13.35 -21.78
CA LYS A 5 9.72 -12.83 -20.54
C LYS A 5 10.21 -11.41 -20.85
N ASN A 6 9.40 -10.44 -20.52
CA ASN A 6 9.76 -9.05 -20.67
C ASN A 6 10.75 -8.73 -19.54
N ASN A 7 12.05 -8.80 -19.87
CA ASN A 7 13.16 -8.62 -18.92
C ASN A 7 13.28 -7.20 -18.34
N LYS A 8 12.31 -6.32 -18.62
CA LYS A 8 12.36 -4.91 -18.21
C LYS A 8 12.13 -4.71 -16.70
N TRP A 9 11.35 -5.59 -16.06
CA TRP A 9 11.10 -5.54 -14.62
C TRP A 9 11.58 -6.84 -13.99
N ARG A 10 12.50 -6.73 -13.04
CA ARG A 10 13.06 -7.88 -12.33
C ARG A 10 12.77 -7.78 -10.84
N TYR A 11 12.29 -8.87 -10.28
CA TYR A 11 12.25 -9.02 -8.84
C TYR A 11 13.63 -8.75 -8.26
N SER A 12 13.70 -7.87 -7.26
CA SER A 12 14.91 -7.53 -6.54
C SER A 12 14.97 -8.26 -5.21
N HIS A 13 14.05 -7.94 -4.31
CA HIS A 13 13.97 -8.54 -2.98
C HIS A 13 12.61 -8.25 -2.35
N SER A 14 12.35 -8.88 -1.21
CA SER A 14 11.20 -8.57 -0.36
C SER A 14 11.68 -7.99 0.96
N ILE A 15 10.93 -7.02 1.47
CA ILE A 15 11.12 -6.44 2.80
C ILE A 15 9.96 -6.90 3.66
N GLY A 16 10.26 -7.54 4.74
CA GLY A 16 9.29 -7.93 5.75
C GLY A 16 10.06 -8.61 6.83
N ARG A 17 10.09 -8.01 8.01
CA ARG A 17 10.87 -8.54 9.11
C ARG A 17 9.96 -9.21 10.12
N GLN A 18 10.13 -10.51 10.27
CA GLN A 18 9.94 -11.13 11.57
C GLN A 18 11.30 -11.42 12.15
N THR A 19 11.51 -10.95 13.36
CA THR A 19 12.67 -11.39 14.13
C THR A 19 12.31 -12.70 14.79
N ALA A 20 13.01 -13.74 14.35
CA ALA A 20 12.95 -15.07 14.96
C ALA A 20 13.82 -15.18 16.22
N GLU A 21 14.36 -14.11 16.73
CA GLU A 21 15.37 -14.17 17.79
C GLU A 21 14.80 -14.33 19.20
N HIS A 22 13.51 -14.21 19.40
CA HIS A 22 12.91 -14.47 20.72
C HIS A 22 11.59 -15.20 20.55
N ASN A 23 11.45 -16.28 21.28
CA ASN A 23 10.30 -17.19 21.41
C ASN A 23 8.99 -16.53 21.85
N GLU A 24 8.81 -15.29 21.61
CA GLU A 24 7.57 -14.57 21.87
C GLU A 24 6.78 -14.47 20.58
N SER A 25 5.73 -15.26 20.52
CA SER A 25 4.65 -15.27 19.54
C SER A 25 3.99 -13.92 19.42
N VAL A 26 4.66 -12.94 18.83
CA VAL A 26 4.09 -11.60 18.73
C VAL A 26 4.25 -11.07 17.33
N PHE A 27 3.17 -11.12 16.61
CA PHE A 27 2.94 -10.26 15.47
C PHE A 27 3.33 -8.82 15.88
N GLY A 28 4.36 -8.26 15.26
CA GLY A 28 4.61 -6.84 15.30
C GLY A 28 5.60 -6.28 16.34
N ARG A 29 6.27 -7.08 17.16
CA ARG A 29 7.23 -6.51 18.13
C ARG A 29 8.56 -6.07 17.54
N THR A 30 8.93 -6.51 16.34
CA THR A 30 10.24 -6.19 15.77
C THR A 30 10.19 -6.03 14.24
N GLY A 31 9.82 -4.84 13.76
CA GLY A 31 10.11 -4.40 12.38
C GLY A 31 9.41 -5.14 11.24
N GLY A 32 8.38 -5.96 11.50
CA GLY A 32 7.50 -6.51 10.47
C GLY A 32 6.31 -5.60 10.19
N PHE A 33 5.71 -5.75 9.02
CA PHE A 33 4.47 -5.05 8.69
C PHE A 33 3.27 -5.92 9.07
N CYS A 34 2.17 -5.26 9.41
CA CYS A 34 0.91 -5.92 9.64
C CYS A 34 -0.16 -5.26 8.75
N TYR A 35 -0.54 -5.91 7.67
CA TYR A 35 -1.42 -5.36 6.64
C TYR A 35 -0.93 -3.99 6.13
N PRO A 36 0.22 -3.92 5.45
CA PRO A 36 0.71 -2.67 4.89
C PRO A 36 -0.25 -2.22 3.79
N VAL A 37 -0.73 -0.98 3.90
CA VAL A 37 -1.75 -0.43 2.99
C VAL A 37 -1.27 0.79 2.23
N GLY A 38 -0.29 1.52 2.76
CA GLY A 38 0.26 2.71 2.14
C GLY A 38 1.78 2.72 2.17
N ILE A 39 2.39 3.21 1.10
CA ILE A 39 3.83 3.36 0.95
C ILE A 39 4.10 4.76 0.42
N ALA A 40 4.98 5.50 1.08
CA ALA A 40 5.41 6.80 0.64
C ALA A 40 6.95 6.87 0.61
N PRO A 41 7.57 6.77 -0.58
CA PRO A 41 8.97 7.10 -0.76
C PRO A 41 9.19 8.59 -0.50
N ALA A 42 10.24 8.95 0.23
CA ALA A 42 10.55 10.33 0.56
C ALA A 42 11.89 10.78 0.01
N ASN A 43 12.06 12.10 -0.10
CA ASN A 43 13.29 12.70 -0.60
C ASN A 43 14.51 12.50 0.31
N ASP A 44 14.29 12.12 1.57
CA ASP A 44 15.34 11.79 2.54
C ASP A 44 15.95 10.39 2.33
N GLY A 45 15.45 9.63 1.34
CA GLY A 45 15.92 8.29 0.99
C GLY A 45 15.26 7.18 1.80
N PHE A 46 14.29 7.51 2.65
CA PHE A 46 13.52 6.52 3.41
C PHE A 46 12.18 6.18 2.74
N LEU A 47 11.67 5.02 3.12
CA LEU A 47 10.30 4.60 2.83
C LEU A 47 9.49 4.68 4.12
N TYR A 48 8.30 5.28 4.02
CA TYR A 48 7.32 5.30 5.09
C TYR A 48 6.20 4.32 4.75
N VAL A 49 6.04 3.30 5.59
CA VAL A 49 5.09 2.20 5.37
C VAL A 49 3.99 2.26 6.42
N LEU A 50 2.78 2.53 5.97
CA LEU A 50 1.60 2.57 6.82
C LEU A 50 1.00 1.17 6.97
N SER A 51 0.94 0.68 8.19
CA SER A 51 0.33 -0.60 8.55
C SER A 51 -1.03 -0.41 9.21
N ARG A 52 -2.04 -1.16 8.74
CA ARG A 52 -3.43 -1.09 9.23
C ARG A 52 -3.65 -1.91 10.50
N GLY A 53 -2.82 -2.94 10.76
CA GLY A 53 -3.05 -3.88 11.85
C GLY A 53 -4.05 -4.99 11.50
N LEU A 54 -4.44 -5.80 12.50
CA LEU A 54 -5.27 -7.00 12.31
C LEU A 54 -6.78 -6.75 12.39
N GLY A 55 -7.25 -5.53 12.55
CA GLY A 55 -8.67 -5.20 12.65
C GLY A 55 -9.02 -4.24 13.77
N TYR A 56 -10.30 -4.06 14.04
CA TYR A 56 -10.79 -3.19 15.09
C TYR A 56 -10.41 -3.71 16.49
N LYS A 57 -10.13 -2.78 17.41
CA LYS A 57 -9.78 -3.09 18.81
C LYS A 57 -10.82 -3.98 19.51
N GLU A 58 -12.08 -3.87 19.11
CA GLU A 58 -13.22 -4.52 19.74
C GLU A 58 -13.35 -6.02 19.37
N ASP A 59 -12.83 -6.43 18.19
CA ASP A 59 -13.07 -7.78 17.66
C ASP A 59 -12.15 -8.86 18.22
N LEU A 60 -11.03 -8.50 18.85
CA LEU A 60 -9.97 -9.48 19.18
C LEU A 60 -9.82 -9.79 20.67
N GLY A 61 -10.59 -9.17 21.56
CA GLY A 61 -10.60 -9.48 23.00
C GLY A 61 -9.26 -9.33 23.74
N HIS A 62 -8.25 -8.81 23.06
CA HIS A 62 -6.88 -8.61 23.57
C HIS A 62 -6.48 -7.14 23.38
N GLU A 63 -7.01 -6.26 24.19
CA GLU A 63 -6.83 -4.80 24.12
C GLU A 63 -5.37 -4.33 23.98
N HIS A 64 -4.41 -5.12 24.47
CA HIS A 64 -3.00 -4.73 24.50
C HIS A 64 -2.20 -5.13 23.25
N LEU A 65 -2.69 -6.02 22.39
CA LEU A 65 -1.94 -6.53 21.24
C LEU A 65 -2.29 -5.83 19.93
N VAL A 66 -3.52 -5.34 19.79
CA VAL A 66 -4.03 -4.74 18.54
C VAL A 66 -3.39 -3.39 18.27
N ASP A 67 -3.15 -2.62 19.31
CA ASP A 67 -2.62 -1.26 19.24
C ASP A 67 -1.17 -1.19 18.71
N ALA A 68 -0.39 -2.26 18.88
CA ALA A 68 1.00 -2.27 18.46
C ALA A 68 1.21 -2.37 16.94
N TYR A 69 0.15 -2.64 16.17
CA TYR A 69 0.28 -2.98 14.75
C TYR A 69 -0.06 -1.82 13.80
N MET A 70 -0.87 -0.87 14.25
CA MET A 70 -1.19 0.32 13.48
C MET A 70 -0.08 1.35 13.67
N ARG A 71 0.73 1.56 12.64
CA ARG A 71 1.87 2.46 12.71
C ARG A 71 2.39 2.85 11.34
N ILE A 72 3.25 3.84 11.33
CA ILE A 72 4.11 4.16 10.20
C ILE A 72 5.51 3.65 10.51
N SER A 73 6.03 2.72 9.72
CA SER A 73 7.41 2.25 9.86
C SER A 73 8.31 3.05 8.91
N LYS A 74 9.37 3.66 9.45
CA LYS A 74 10.44 4.30 8.68
C LYS A 74 11.54 3.29 8.41
N ILE A 75 11.80 3.00 7.14
CA ILE A 75 12.76 1.97 6.71
C ILE A 75 13.65 2.47 5.58
N THR A 76 14.79 1.81 5.35
CA THR A 76 15.55 1.94 4.11
C THR A 76 15.07 0.93 3.06
N VAL A 77 15.44 1.16 1.78
CA VAL A 77 15.17 0.19 0.70
C VAL A 77 15.98 -1.09 0.92
N GLU A 78 17.11 -1.01 1.62
CA GLU A 78 17.98 -2.15 1.99
C GLU A 78 17.48 -2.93 3.20
N GLN A 79 16.29 -2.61 3.73
CA GLN A 79 15.60 -3.29 4.85
C GLN A 79 16.04 -2.89 6.26
N ASP A 80 16.75 -1.79 6.43
CA ASP A 80 17.05 -1.32 7.77
C ASP A 80 15.82 -0.62 8.35
N HIS A 81 15.34 -1.12 9.48
CA HIS A 81 14.29 -0.48 10.25
C HIS A 81 14.89 0.63 11.10
N VAL A 82 14.48 1.87 10.82
CA VAL A 82 14.96 3.05 11.55
C VAL A 82 14.12 3.27 12.81
N GLY A 83 12.81 3.07 12.70
CA GLY A 83 11.88 3.19 13.82
C GLY A 83 10.44 3.30 13.35
N ASP A 84 9.54 3.38 14.31
CA ASP A 84 8.11 3.53 14.08
C ASP A 84 7.61 4.90 14.54
N ILE A 85 6.65 5.44 13.81
CA ILE A 85 5.98 6.71 14.05
C ILE A 85 4.49 6.42 14.23
N ALA A 86 3.79 7.24 15.02
CA ALA A 86 2.33 7.21 15.16
C ALA A 86 1.77 5.85 15.59
N ARG A 87 2.45 5.12 16.46
CA ARG A 87 1.89 3.88 17.03
C ARG A 87 0.57 4.18 17.74
N ASN A 88 -0.46 3.36 17.45
CA ASN A 88 -1.79 3.46 18.07
C ASN A 88 -2.54 4.79 17.84
N GLN A 89 -2.10 5.58 16.86
CA GLN A 89 -2.71 6.88 16.56
C GLN A 89 -3.79 6.80 15.49
N PHE A 90 -4.13 5.61 15.02
CA PHE A 90 -5.11 5.36 13.98
C PHE A 90 -6.26 4.48 14.46
N THR A 91 -7.40 4.61 13.78
CA THR A 91 -8.52 3.67 13.92
C THR A 91 -8.62 2.76 12.69
N TRP A 92 -8.53 3.31 11.48
CA TRP A 92 -8.51 2.54 10.24
C TRP A 92 -7.74 3.30 9.14
N PRO A 93 -6.40 3.28 9.20
CA PRO A 93 -5.58 4.02 8.25
C PRO A 93 -5.64 3.39 6.85
N SER A 94 -5.61 4.22 5.80
CA SER A 94 -5.77 3.75 4.42
C SER A 94 -4.67 4.17 3.48
N SER A 95 -4.08 5.35 3.64
CA SER A 95 -3.04 5.85 2.75
C SER A 95 -2.11 6.83 3.46
N ILE A 96 -0.91 7.00 2.91
CA ILE A 96 0.12 7.91 3.39
C ILE A 96 0.73 8.69 2.23
N ALA A 97 1.00 9.97 2.44
CA ALA A 97 1.75 10.83 1.54
C ALA A 97 2.74 11.68 2.32
N VAL A 98 3.87 12.04 1.69
CA VAL A 98 4.92 12.88 2.28
C VAL A 98 4.87 14.25 1.61
N GLY A 99 4.67 15.30 2.40
CA GLY A 99 4.76 16.70 1.94
C GLY A 99 6.22 17.13 1.73
N LYS A 100 6.44 18.21 0.98
CA LYS A 100 7.80 18.73 0.71
C LYS A 100 8.56 19.15 1.96
N ASN A 101 7.82 19.50 3.02
CA ASN A 101 8.39 19.82 4.33
C ASN A 101 8.74 18.58 5.17
N GLY A 102 8.57 17.37 4.61
CA GLY A 102 8.82 16.09 5.28
C GLY A 102 7.71 15.63 6.21
N LEU A 103 6.60 16.38 6.35
CA LEU A 103 5.47 15.95 7.14
C LEU A 103 4.76 14.76 6.47
N LEU A 104 4.28 13.83 7.31
CA LEU A 104 3.56 12.65 6.90
C LEU A 104 2.06 12.91 7.04
N PHE A 105 1.33 12.78 5.96
CA PHE A 105 -0.13 12.89 5.91
C PHE A 105 -0.72 11.50 5.78
N CYS A 106 -1.69 11.17 6.63
CA CYS A 106 -2.33 9.86 6.63
C CYS A 106 -3.85 10.00 6.65
N SER A 107 -4.53 9.31 5.75
CA SER A 107 -5.99 9.19 5.81
C SER A 107 -6.40 8.15 6.84
N ASP A 108 -7.40 8.49 7.67
CA ASP A 108 -8.08 7.57 8.56
C ASP A 108 -9.54 7.45 8.12
N GLU A 109 -9.85 6.34 7.49
CA GLU A 109 -11.15 6.08 6.87
C GLU A 109 -12.29 6.06 7.88
N HIS A 110 -12.06 5.51 9.08
CA HIS A 110 -13.07 5.41 10.13
C HIS A 110 -13.32 6.77 10.81
N GLU A 111 -12.25 7.50 11.14
CA GLU A 111 -12.39 8.82 11.77
C GLU A 111 -12.81 9.90 10.77
N ASN A 112 -12.73 9.67 9.48
CA ASN A 112 -13.03 10.62 8.41
C ASN A 112 -12.14 11.87 8.45
N VAL A 113 -10.84 11.67 8.71
CA VAL A 113 -9.86 12.75 8.87
C VAL A 113 -8.57 12.44 8.10
N ILE A 114 -7.78 13.49 7.92
CA ILE A 114 -6.36 13.40 7.58
C ILE A 114 -5.57 13.75 8.83
N LYS A 115 -4.67 12.86 9.26
CA LYS A 115 -3.76 13.05 10.39
C LYS A 115 -2.38 13.42 9.88
N ILE A 116 -1.68 14.31 10.57
CA ILE A 116 -0.38 14.86 10.16
C ILE A 116 0.64 14.58 11.28
N PHE A 117 1.80 14.05 10.89
CA PHE A 117 2.88 13.67 11.81
C PHE A 117 4.22 14.24 11.35
N HIS A 118 5.14 14.44 12.28
CA HIS A 118 6.56 14.65 11.96
C HIS A 118 7.21 13.33 11.53
N ASN A 119 8.13 13.38 10.59
CA ASN A 119 8.86 12.21 10.09
C ASN A 119 10.06 11.81 10.98
N ASP A 120 10.38 12.59 12.00
CA ASP A 120 11.46 12.40 12.96
C ASP A 120 10.99 12.00 14.37
N THR A 121 9.68 12.01 14.62
CA THR A 121 9.11 11.57 15.91
C THR A 121 9.11 10.04 15.97
N ILE A 122 10.32 9.48 16.09
CA ILE A 122 10.50 8.03 16.18
C ILE A 122 10.29 7.58 17.63
N THR A 123 9.42 6.60 17.83
CA THR A 123 9.25 5.92 19.10
C THR A 123 10.21 4.73 19.15
N PRO A 124 11.21 4.73 20.04
CA PRO A 124 12.12 3.59 20.21
C PRO A 124 11.33 2.33 20.61
N PHE A 125 11.75 1.19 20.07
CA PHE A 125 11.23 -0.10 20.51
C PHE A 125 11.92 -0.50 21.84
N PRO A 126 11.25 -1.09 22.85
CA PRO A 126 9.83 -1.52 22.90
C PRO A 126 8.85 -0.46 23.44
N GLU A 127 9.26 0.79 23.56
CA GLU A 127 8.43 1.84 24.14
C GLU A 127 7.14 2.03 23.32
N VAL A 128 6.02 2.07 24.03
CA VAL A 128 4.73 2.42 23.46
C VAL A 128 4.38 3.82 23.97
N ASN A 129 4.49 4.80 23.10
CA ASN A 129 4.09 6.16 23.46
C ASN A 129 2.59 6.29 23.20
N PHE A 130 1.81 6.41 24.25
CA PHE A 130 0.35 6.63 24.17
C PHE A 130 -0.03 8.11 24.00
N ASN A 131 0.96 9.01 23.89
CA ASN A 131 0.70 10.40 23.62
C ASN A 131 0.22 10.58 22.17
N ASN A 132 -0.64 11.55 21.95
CA ASN A 132 -1.06 11.95 20.61
C ASN A 132 0.12 12.58 19.87
N ASP A 133 0.81 11.82 19.03
CA ASP A 133 2.00 12.26 18.29
C ASP A 133 1.64 13.02 17.01
N HIS A 134 0.34 13.10 16.66
CA HIS A 134 -0.07 13.90 15.51
C HIS A 134 0.05 15.40 15.84
N ILE A 135 0.67 16.14 14.94
CA ILE A 135 0.81 17.59 15.04
C ILE A 135 -0.56 18.24 14.90
N SER A 136 -1.34 17.75 13.94
CA SER A 136 -2.67 18.23 13.63
C SER A 136 -3.49 17.18 12.91
N LYS A 137 -4.79 17.37 12.88
CA LYS A 137 -5.71 16.63 12.01
C LYS A 137 -6.80 17.56 11.53
N TRP A 138 -7.31 17.27 10.34
CA TRP A 138 -8.47 17.97 9.79
C TRP A 138 -9.37 16.98 9.03
N GLY A 139 -10.61 17.39 8.79
CA GLY A 139 -11.67 16.59 8.20
C GLY A 139 -12.82 16.41 9.18
N ALA A 140 -13.99 16.13 8.64
CA ALA A 140 -15.20 15.81 9.40
C ALA A 140 -16.11 14.95 8.53
N HIS A 141 -16.80 13.99 9.14
CA HIS A 141 -17.76 13.14 8.44
C HIS A 141 -18.88 13.93 7.78
N GLY A 142 -19.14 13.66 6.49
CA GLY A 142 -20.28 14.22 5.77
C GLY A 142 -20.19 14.12 4.27
N THR A 143 -21.24 14.60 3.58
CA THR A 143 -21.38 14.56 2.13
C THR A 143 -21.16 15.90 1.44
N LYS A 144 -21.15 17.00 2.19
CA LYS A 144 -20.91 18.35 1.65
C LYS A 144 -19.47 18.49 1.16
N LYS A 145 -19.21 19.48 0.29
CA LYS A 145 -17.83 19.84 -0.11
C LYS A 145 -17.02 20.21 1.13
N GLY A 146 -15.78 19.72 1.21
CA GLY A 146 -14.91 19.89 2.37
C GLY A 146 -15.14 18.89 3.51
N TYR A 147 -16.22 18.09 3.48
CA TYR A 147 -16.46 16.98 4.40
C TYR A 147 -16.04 15.67 3.75
N LEU A 148 -15.65 14.68 4.54
CA LEU A 148 -15.14 13.39 4.10
C LEU A 148 -16.08 12.25 4.56
N ASN A 149 -16.10 11.18 3.78
CA ASN A 149 -16.76 9.92 4.15
C ASN A 149 -15.92 8.75 3.64
N GLY A 150 -15.16 8.13 4.53
CA GLY A 150 -14.22 7.08 4.19
C GLY A 150 -13.07 7.57 3.29
N PRO A 151 -12.26 8.56 3.71
CA PRO A 151 -11.10 8.99 2.93
C PRO A 151 -10.11 7.84 2.79
N SER A 152 -9.78 7.48 1.54
CA SER A 152 -8.86 6.37 1.22
C SER A 152 -7.53 6.90 0.68
N GLY A 153 -7.26 6.79 -0.61
CA GLY A 153 -6.03 7.24 -1.23
C GLY A 153 -5.79 8.74 -1.12
N ILE A 154 -4.54 9.14 -0.90
CA ILE A 154 -4.12 10.55 -0.88
C ILE A 154 -2.81 10.72 -1.67
N CYS A 155 -2.66 11.85 -2.34
CA CYS A 155 -1.39 12.27 -2.95
C CYS A 155 -1.30 13.80 -3.00
N PHE A 156 -0.08 14.32 -3.11
CA PHE A 156 0.14 15.74 -3.32
C PHE A 156 0.25 16.07 -4.81
N ASP A 157 -0.25 17.24 -5.19
CA ASP A 157 0.09 17.87 -6.47
C ASP A 157 1.40 18.68 -6.34
N LYS A 158 1.88 19.26 -7.45
CA LYS A 158 3.12 20.07 -7.44
C LYS A 158 3.01 21.37 -6.62
N TYR A 159 1.80 21.81 -6.31
CA TYR A 159 1.51 23.01 -5.53
C TYR A 159 1.31 22.74 -4.03
N GLU A 160 1.60 21.50 -3.60
CA GLU A 160 1.36 21.02 -2.22
C GLU A 160 -0.12 21.02 -1.82
N ASN A 161 -1.04 20.93 -2.77
CA ASN A 161 -2.42 20.62 -2.45
C ASN A 161 -2.55 19.11 -2.27
N LEU A 162 -3.32 18.69 -1.26
CA LEU A 162 -3.62 17.29 -1.00
C LEU A 162 -4.88 16.86 -1.76
N LEU A 163 -4.73 15.91 -2.68
CA LEU A 163 -5.84 15.23 -3.31
C LEU A 163 -6.26 14.07 -2.41
N VAL A 164 -7.55 13.96 -2.13
CA VAL A 164 -8.13 12.95 -1.25
C VAL A 164 -9.24 12.22 -1.99
N VAL A 165 -9.13 10.90 -2.09
CA VAL A 165 -10.23 10.05 -2.52
C VAL A 165 -11.23 9.94 -1.39
N ASP A 166 -12.41 10.53 -1.57
CA ASP A 166 -13.53 10.51 -0.66
C ASP A 166 -14.46 9.34 -1.05
N SER A 167 -14.00 8.12 -0.70
CA SER A 167 -14.43 6.86 -1.30
C SER A 167 -15.93 6.61 -1.21
N ASN A 168 -16.53 6.77 -0.03
CA ASN A 168 -17.97 6.53 0.16
C ASN A 168 -18.84 7.64 -0.45
N ASN A 169 -18.26 8.81 -0.73
CA ASN A 169 -18.90 9.88 -1.48
C ASN A 169 -18.65 9.79 -3.00
N ASN A 170 -17.85 8.81 -3.45
CA ASN A 170 -17.55 8.55 -4.87
C ASN A 170 -17.00 9.78 -5.61
N ARG A 171 -16.02 10.45 -5.00
CA ARG A 171 -15.41 11.67 -5.54
C ARG A 171 -13.94 11.79 -5.14
N VAL A 172 -13.22 12.67 -5.82
CA VAL A 172 -11.94 13.22 -5.37
C VAL A 172 -12.16 14.63 -4.90
N GLN A 173 -11.55 15.01 -3.78
CA GLN A 173 -11.52 16.38 -3.29
C GLN A 173 -10.07 16.87 -3.18
N VAL A 174 -9.86 18.16 -3.44
CA VAL A 174 -8.57 18.85 -3.33
C VAL A 174 -8.62 19.82 -2.18
N PHE A 175 -7.60 19.78 -1.35
CA PHE A 175 -7.46 20.63 -0.16
C PHE A 175 -6.06 21.27 -0.14
N THR A 176 -5.92 22.39 0.58
CA THR A 176 -4.58 22.79 1.03
C THR A 176 -4.04 21.79 2.05
N SER A 177 -2.76 21.84 2.35
CA SER A 177 -2.14 21.00 3.40
C SER A 177 -2.81 21.21 4.78
N GLU A 178 -3.38 22.41 5.04
CA GLU A 178 -4.08 22.76 6.28
C GLU A 178 -5.56 22.35 6.28
N GLY A 179 -6.05 21.73 5.18
CA GLY A 179 -7.41 21.21 5.09
C GLY A 179 -8.46 22.19 4.56
N ALA A 180 -8.06 23.32 3.96
CA ALA A 180 -9.00 24.21 3.29
C ALA A 180 -9.43 23.60 1.93
N PHE A 181 -10.75 23.45 1.73
CA PHE A 181 -11.29 22.92 0.47
C PHE A 181 -11.00 23.82 -0.72
N ILE A 182 -10.54 23.23 -1.82
CA ILE A 182 -10.23 23.93 -3.09
C ILE A 182 -11.20 23.52 -4.19
N ASN A 183 -11.28 22.22 -4.48
CA ASN A 183 -12.03 21.69 -5.62
C ASN A 183 -12.51 20.25 -5.36
N SER A 184 -13.45 19.77 -6.20
CA SER A 184 -13.83 18.36 -6.21
C SER A 184 -14.43 17.96 -7.55
N TRP A 185 -14.26 16.69 -7.92
CA TRP A 185 -14.91 16.07 -9.09
C TRP A 185 -15.31 14.64 -8.78
N GLY A 186 -16.16 14.09 -9.63
CA GLY A 186 -16.68 12.75 -9.47
C GLY A 186 -18.05 12.72 -8.79
N LYS A 187 -18.75 11.66 -9.04
CA LYS A 187 -20.03 11.25 -8.43
C LYS A 187 -20.20 9.75 -8.62
N ILE A 188 -21.16 9.16 -7.93
CA ILE A 188 -21.47 7.74 -8.09
C ILE A 188 -21.92 7.42 -9.54
N GLY A 189 -21.37 6.35 -10.11
CA GLY A 189 -21.75 5.82 -11.42
C GLY A 189 -20.62 5.04 -12.09
N ASN A 190 -20.81 4.70 -13.37
CA ASN A 190 -19.88 3.90 -14.16
C ASN A 190 -19.45 4.56 -15.48
N ASN A 191 -19.96 5.76 -15.80
CA ASN A 191 -19.50 6.52 -16.95
C ASN A 191 -18.12 7.15 -16.70
N ASN A 192 -17.50 7.72 -17.73
CA ASN A 192 -16.26 8.47 -17.60
C ASN A 192 -16.44 9.64 -16.63
N GLY A 193 -15.53 9.77 -15.67
CA GLY A 193 -15.59 10.77 -14.61
C GLY A 193 -16.54 10.43 -13.45
N GLU A 194 -17.24 9.30 -13.50
CA GLU A 194 -18.02 8.76 -12.39
C GLU A 194 -17.25 7.65 -11.70
N PHE A 195 -17.51 7.42 -10.41
CA PHE A 195 -16.80 6.44 -9.60
C PHE A 195 -17.76 5.48 -8.87
N ASN A 196 -17.22 4.32 -8.54
CA ASN A 196 -17.85 3.38 -7.62
C ASN A 196 -16.80 2.93 -6.59
N LYS A 197 -16.85 3.52 -5.39
CA LYS A 197 -15.88 3.29 -4.32
C LYS A 197 -14.42 3.38 -4.80
N PRO A 198 -13.99 4.52 -5.31
CA PRO A 198 -12.60 4.72 -5.71
C PRO A 198 -11.67 4.55 -4.50
N TRP A 199 -10.42 4.08 -4.73
CA TRP A 199 -9.51 3.77 -3.63
C TRP A 199 -8.16 4.48 -3.74
N GLY A 200 -7.25 4.01 -4.58
CA GLY A 200 -5.92 4.57 -4.74
C GLY A 200 -5.88 5.79 -5.66
N ILE A 201 -4.92 6.67 -5.45
CA ILE A 201 -4.70 7.88 -6.26
C ILE A 201 -3.22 8.21 -6.36
N VAL A 202 -2.80 8.73 -7.51
CA VAL A 202 -1.46 9.29 -7.71
C VAL A 202 -1.51 10.44 -8.70
N CYS A 203 -0.61 11.41 -8.55
CA CYS A 203 -0.32 12.44 -9.53
C CYS A 203 1.00 12.11 -10.25
N ASP A 204 1.02 12.18 -11.58
CA ASP A 204 2.25 12.04 -12.34
C ASP A 204 3.03 13.39 -12.44
N ASN A 205 4.20 13.35 -13.08
CA ASN A 205 5.04 14.53 -13.28
C ASN A 205 4.37 15.61 -14.15
N ASN A 206 3.40 15.23 -15.01
CA ASN A 206 2.60 16.14 -15.82
C ASN A 206 1.41 16.73 -15.06
N GLN A 207 1.22 16.30 -13.82
CA GLN A 207 0.07 16.64 -12.96
C GLN A 207 -1.24 16.03 -13.43
N ASP A 208 -1.18 14.97 -14.22
CA ASP A 208 -2.34 14.15 -14.47
C ASP A 208 -2.61 13.24 -13.26
N VAL A 209 -3.88 13.03 -12.96
CA VAL A 209 -4.33 12.33 -11.76
C VAL A 209 -4.88 10.96 -12.15
N TYR A 210 -4.38 9.91 -11.54
CA TYR A 210 -4.84 8.55 -11.77
C TYR A 210 -5.58 8.06 -10.53
N VAL A 211 -6.78 7.51 -10.73
CA VAL A 211 -7.65 7.04 -9.65
C VAL A 211 -8.05 5.60 -9.89
N ALA A 212 -7.76 4.72 -8.94
CA ALA A 212 -8.25 3.35 -8.94
C ALA A 212 -9.74 3.34 -8.59
N ASP A 213 -10.58 3.09 -9.58
CA ASP A 213 -12.04 3.04 -9.49
C ASP A 213 -12.48 1.60 -9.17
N TRP A 214 -12.27 1.22 -7.88
CA TRP A 214 -12.30 -0.13 -7.36
C TRP A 214 -13.55 -0.91 -7.75
N GLY A 215 -14.73 -0.34 -7.51
CA GLY A 215 -16.01 -1.01 -7.81
C GLY A 215 -16.39 -1.04 -9.29
N ASN A 216 -15.69 -0.29 -10.16
CA ASN A 216 -15.87 -0.31 -11.61
C ASN A 216 -14.75 -1.08 -12.32
N ASN A 217 -13.81 -1.71 -11.59
CA ASN A 217 -12.73 -2.54 -12.13
C ASN A 217 -11.85 -1.82 -13.17
N ARG A 218 -11.55 -0.55 -12.96
CA ARG A 218 -10.71 0.27 -13.86
C ARG A 218 -9.86 1.26 -13.10
N VAL A 219 -8.88 1.85 -13.79
CA VAL A 219 -8.22 3.09 -13.35
C VAL A 219 -8.62 4.19 -14.32
N GLN A 220 -8.98 5.35 -13.81
CA GLN A 220 -9.30 6.52 -14.63
C GLN A 220 -8.18 7.56 -14.51
N LYS A 221 -7.80 8.15 -15.64
CA LYS A 221 -6.87 9.28 -15.74
C LYS A 221 -7.62 10.57 -15.95
N PHE A 222 -7.23 11.60 -15.20
CA PHE A 222 -7.80 12.95 -15.26
C PHE A 222 -6.71 13.99 -15.45
N SER A 223 -7.09 15.13 -16.01
CA SER A 223 -6.26 16.34 -15.95
C SER A 223 -6.18 16.84 -14.49
N SER A 224 -5.24 17.75 -14.22
CA SER A 224 -5.14 18.44 -12.92
C SER A 224 -6.40 19.24 -12.53
N LYS A 225 -7.31 19.47 -13.48
CA LYS A 225 -8.61 20.13 -13.23
C LYS A 225 -9.75 19.14 -12.96
N GLY A 226 -9.47 17.82 -13.01
CA GLY A 226 -10.48 16.77 -12.84
C GLY A 226 -11.26 16.42 -14.12
N GLU A 227 -10.78 16.81 -15.30
CA GLU A 227 -11.37 16.43 -16.59
C GLU A 227 -10.89 15.03 -16.96
N HIS A 228 -11.81 14.11 -17.28
CA HIS A 228 -11.48 12.76 -17.67
C HIS A 228 -10.65 12.73 -18.98
N ILE A 229 -9.60 11.92 -19.01
CA ILE A 229 -8.73 11.75 -20.18
C ILE A 229 -8.89 10.37 -20.77
N LEU A 230 -8.64 9.29 -20.01
CA LEU A 230 -8.75 7.91 -20.47
C LEU A 230 -8.94 6.91 -19.32
N ASN A 231 -9.28 5.66 -19.67
CA ASN A 231 -9.40 4.53 -18.75
C ASN A 231 -8.32 3.48 -19.02
N PHE A 232 -7.93 2.77 -17.95
CA PHE A 232 -7.04 1.61 -17.98
C PHE A 232 -7.79 0.39 -17.46
N GLY A 233 -7.44 -0.79 -17.99
CA GLY A 233 -7.93 -2.06 -17.48
C GLY A 233 -9.30 -2.47 -17.99
N GLU A 234 -9.97 -1.65 -18.78
CA GLU A 234 -11.15 -2.01 -19.55
C GLU A 234 -10.73 -2.86 -20.76
N SER A 235 -10.79 -4.17 -20.64
CA SER A 235 -10.38 -5.06 -21.72
C SER A 235 -11.41 -6.15 -21.96
N ASN A 236 -11.75 -6.38 -23.24
CA ASN A 236 -12.52 -7.55 -23.67
C ASN A 236 -11.74 -8.86 -23.48
N ASN A 237 -10.41 -8.77 -23.30
CA ASN A 237 -9.58 -9.90 -22.92
C ASN A 237 -9.57 -10.03 -21.39
N HIS A 238 -10.28 -11.01 -20.86
CA HIS A 238 -10.35 -11.28 -19.42
C HIS A 238 -8.95 -11.44 -18.76
N ALA A 239 -7.93 -11.86 -19.52
CA ALA A 239 -6.58 -11.97 -19.02
C ALA A 239 -5.95 -10.60 -18.67
N HIS A 240 -6.42 -9.51 -19.28
CA HIS A 240 -5.91 -8.15 -19.05
C HIS A 240 -6.93 -7.24 -18.34
N ALA A 241 -8.12 -7.72 -18.05
CA ALA A 241 -9.11 -6.97 -17.29
C ALA A 241 -8.68 -6.83 -15.82
N LEU A 242 -8.89 -5.66 -15.25
CA LEU A 242 -8.71 -5.42 -13.82
C LEU A 242 -9.87 -6.01 -13.01
N ASN A 243 -9.59 -6.36 -11.76
CA ASN A 243 -10.58 -6.80 -10.80
C ASN A 243 -10.29 -6.15 -9.45
N HIS A 244 -11.11 -5.20 -9.06
CA HIS A 244 -10.95 -4.45 -7.81
C HIS A 244 -9.54 -3.84 -7.66
N PRO A 245 -9.10 -2.95 -8.58
CA PRO A 245 -7.80 -2.30 -8.48
C PRO A 245 -7.72 -1.45 -7.20
N ALA A 246 -6.68 -1.65 -6.39
CA ALA A 246 -6.55 -0.97 -5.11
C ALA A 246 -5.59 0.23 -5.19
N GLY A 247 -4.39 0.06 -5.68
CA GLY A 247 -3.36 1.08 -5.77
C GLY A 247 -2.96 1.39 -7.20
N VAL A 248 -2.43 2.57 -7.43
CA VAL A 248 -1.87 3.03 -8.70
C VAL A 248 -0.62 3.86 -8.45
N ALA A 249 0.42 3.63 -9.26
CA ALA A 249 1.66 4.41 -9.26
C ALA A 249 2.12 4.66 -10.70
N VAL A 250 2.90 5.72 -10.90
CA VAL A 250 3.44 6.10 -12.23
C VAL A 250 4.93 6.35 -12.09
N ASP A 251 5.73 5.80 -13.00
CA ASP A 251 7.19 6.03 -13.02
C ASP A 251 7.58 7.26 -13.85
N SER A 252 8.89 7.55 -13.88
CA SER A 252 9.45 8.70 -14.59
C SER A 252 9.26 8.63 -16.11
N GLU A 253 9.11 7.43 -16.69
CA GLU A 253 8.84 7.22 -18.13
C GLU A 253 7.34 7.22 -18.47
N GLY A 254 6.46 7.30 -17.46
CA GLY A 254 5.00 7.31 -17.62
C GLY A 254 4.36 5.92 -17.68
N PHE A 255 5.06 4.86 -17.30
CA PHE A 255 4.41 3.56 -17.10
C PHE A 255 3.52 3.60 -15.86
N VAL A 256 2.33 3.05 -16.00
CA VAL A 256 1.30 3.02 -14.96
C VAL A 256 1.23 1.62 -14.36
N TYR A 257 1.46 1.51 -13.07
CA TYR A 257 1.44 0.27 -12.30
C TYR A 257 0.18 0.21 -11.45
N VAL A 258 -0.57 -0.87 -11.57
CA VAL A 258 -1.86 -1.03 -10.89
C VAL A 258 -1.84 -2.31 -10.07
N THR A 259 -2.07 -2.21 -8.76
CA THR A 259 -2.35 -3.39 -7.94
C THR A 259 -3.74 -3.91 -8.25
N ASP A 260 -3.81 -5.01 -8.97
CA ASP A 260 -5.00 -5.71 -9.39
C ASP A 260 -5.38 -6.73 -8.29
N TRP A 261 -5.93 -6.20 -7.18
CA TRP A 261 -6.11 -6.91 -5.92
C TRP A 261 -6.92 -8.20 -6.08
N GLY A 262 -8.05 -8.13 -6.77
CA GLY A 262 -8.93 -9.28 -6.98
C GLY A 262 -8.32 -10.37 -7.86
N ASN A 263 -7.32 -10.04 -8.69
CA ASN A 263 -6.58 -10.98 -9.53
C ASN A 263 -5.20 -11.33 -8.96
N LYS A 264 -4.82 -10.79 -7.79
CA LYS A 264 -3.55 -11.05 -7.08
C LYS A 264 -2.32 -10.84 -7.96
N ARG A 265 -2.25 -9.71 -8.63
CA ARG A 265 -1.16 -9.34 -9.54
C ARG A 265 -0.96 -7.82 -9.58
N VAL A 266 0.12 -7.39 -10.20
CA VAL A 266 0.29 -5.99 -10.62
C VAL A 266 0.26 -5.94 -12.13
N GLN A 267 -0.57 -5.09 -12.71
CA GLN A 267 -0.60 -4.84 -14.15
C GLN A 267 0.16 -3.56 -14.49
N ILE A 268 0.81 -3.58 -15.64
CA ILE A 268 1.63 -2.48 -16.16
C ILE A 268 1.04 -2.03 -17.48
N TYR A 269 0.83 -0.72 -17.58
CA TYR A 269 0.32 -0.06 -18.78
C TYR A 269 1.28 1.03 -19.23
N SER A 270 1.28 1.33 -20.52
CA SER A 270 1.86 2.56 -21.04
C SER A 270 0.94 3.76 -20.78
N SER A 271 1.48 4.96 -20.93
CA SER A 271 0.75 6.22 -20.65
C SER A 271 -0.52 6.42 -21.48
N ASP A 272 -0.64 5.73 -22.63
CA ASP A 272 -1.81 5.74 -23.52
C ASP A 272 -2.89 4.69 -23.15
N GLY A 273 -2.68 3.95 -22.06
CA GLY A 273 -3.61 2.93 -21.59
C GLY A 273 -3.38 1.52 -22.14
N SER A 274 -2.39 1.33 -23.03
CA SER A 274 -2.09 0.01 -23.61
C SER A 274 -1.47 -0.92 -22.57
N PHE A 275 -1.95 -2.15 -22.48
CA PHE A 275 -1.37 -3.17 -21.62
C PHE A 275 0.05 -3.54 -22.07
N VAL A 276 1.00 -3.54 -21.15
CA VAL A 276 2.41 -3.85 -21.40
C VAL A 276 2.80 -5.20 -20.82
N SER A 277 2.55 -5.40 -19.53
CA SER A 277 2.99 -6.61 -18.82
C SER A 277 2.20 -6.82 -17.54
N SER A 278 2.42 -7.96 -16.90
CA SER A 278 1.88 -8.27 -15.58
C SER A 278 2.97 -8.90 -14.70
N LEU A 279 3.04 -8.47 -13.45
CA LEU A 279 3.85 -9.09 -12.42
C LEU A 279 2.94 -10.03 -11.63
N GLY A 280 3.17 -11.32 -11.73
CA GLY A 280 2.36 -12.35 -11.06
C GLY A 280 2.91 -12.79 -9.71
N GLY A 281 3.99 -12.13 -9.26
CA GLY A 281 4.72 -12.60 -8.10
C GLY A 281 5.70 -13.74 -8.43
N ASP A 282 6.22 -13.82 -9.68
CA ASP A 282 7.28 -14.74 -10.10
C ASP A 282 8.59 -14.47 -9.33
N ILE A 283 8.52 -14.67 -8.02
CA ILE A 283 9.65 -14.54 -7.11
C ILE A 283 10.48 -15.80 -7.26
N GLU A 284 11.53 -15.73 -8.07
CA GLU A 284 12.43 -16.87 -8.34
C GLU A 284 13.20 -17.31 -7.09
N SER A 285 13.37 -16.41 -6.11
CA SER A 285 13.96 -16.75 -4.81
C SER A 285 13.42 -15.82 -3.73
N ILE A 286 12.96 -16.41 -2.65
CA ILE A 286 12.72 -15.69 -1.40
C ILE A 286 14.10 -15.49 -0.76
N ASN A 287 14.42 -14.27 -0.32
CA ASN A 287 15.64 -14.10 0.46
C ASN A 287 15.53 -14.90 1.78
N SER A 288 16.66 -15.33 2.32
CA SER A 288 16.70 -16.20 3.51
C SER A 288 15.94 -15.63 4.73
N LYS A 289 15.78 -14.31 4.80
CA LYS A 289 15.05 -13.63 5.88
C LYS A 289 13.52 -13.78 5.72
N ALA A 290 13.02 -13.75 4.49
CA ALA A 290 11.61 -13.97 4.20
C ALA A 290 11.24 -15.47 4.28
N GLU A 291 12.14 -16.38 3.87
CA GLU A 291 11.96 -17.83 4.05
C GLU A 291 11.76 -18.22 5.51
N HIS A 292 12.52 -17.59 6.41
CA HIS A 292 12.45 -17.90 7.84
C HIS A 292 11.10 -17.50 8.46
N TYR A 293 10.52 -16.38 8.04
CA TYR A 293 9.20 -15.91 8.50
C TYR A 293 8.08 -16.86 8.17
N VAL A 294 8.06 -17.33 6.95
CA VAL A 294 7.02 -18.24 6.47
C VAL A 294 7.12 -19.59 7.13
N TRP A 295 8.34 -20.07 7.25
CA TRP A 295 8.60 -21.33 7.91
C TRP A 295 8.04 -21.34 9.33
N TRP A 296 8.22 -20.29 10.10
CA TRP A 296 7.78 -20.19 11.48
C TRP A 296 6.25 -20.14 11.63
N ARG A 297 5.57 -19.42 10.75
CA ARG A 297 4.10 -19.27 10.79
C ARG A 297 3.36 -20.58 10.46
N ILE A 298 3.94 -21.42 9.59
CA ILE A 298 3.32 -22.67 9.15
C ILE A 298 3.77 -23.83 10.04
N VAL A 299 4.98 -23.80 10.55
CA VAL A 299 5.65 -24.92 11.23
C VAL A 299 5.77 -24.72 12.74
N GLY A 300 5.61 -23.51 13.25
CA GLY A 300 5.74 -23.18 14.68
C GLY A 300 4.81 -23.94 15.64
N ASN A 301 3.87 -24.74 15.10
CA ASN A 301 3.01 -25.60 15.89
C ASN A 301 3.34 -27.10 15.72
N ILE A 302 4.43 -27.46 15.03
CA ILE A 302 4.81 -28.86 14.83
C ILE A 302 5.97 -29.18 15.77
N GLU A 303 5.65 -29.74 16.92
CA GLU A 303 6.66 -30.27 17.86
C GLU A 303 7.04 -31.69 17.48
N GLY A 304 8.34 -32.00 17.45
CA GLY A 304 8.89 -33.33 17.34
C GLY A 304 9.93 -33.46 16.19
N ASP A 305 10.84 -34.42 16.37
CA ASP A 305 11.93 -34.77 15.45
C ASP A 305 11.74 -36.15 14.78
N SER A 306 10.48 -36.57 14.58
CA SER A 306 10.18 -37.83 13.91
C SER A 306 10.41 -37.74 12.38
N PRO A 307 10.64 -38.89 11.70
CA PRO A 307 10.74 -38.91 10.22
C PRO A 307 9.48 -38.39 9.53
N GLU A 308 8.30 -38.60 10.10
CA GLU A 308 7.02 -38.05 9.64
C GLU A 308 6.99 -36.53 9.75
N THR A 309 7.43 -35.99 10.88
CA THR A 309 7.56 -34.55 11.10
C THR A 309 8.52 -33.90 10.09
N ARG A 310 9.68 -34.53 9.84
CA ARG A 310 10.64 -34.04 8.84
C ARG A 310 10.09 -34.07 7.42
N ASN A 311 9.30 -35.09 7.05
CA ASN A 311 8.64 -35.16 5.74
C ASN A 311 7.54 -34.11 5.61
N LEU A 312 6.74 -33.91 6.65
CA LEU A 312 5.72 -32.87 6.69
C LEU A 312 6.36 -31.48 6.55
N LEU A 313 7.48 -31.24 7.24
CA LEU A 313 8.27 -30.02 7.13
C LEU A 313 8.77 -29.76 5.72
N LYS A 314 9.28 -30.80 5.03
CA LYS A 314 9.73 -30.69 3.63
C LYS A 314 8.57 -30.42 2.68
N GLN A 315 7.43 -31.08 2.85
CA GLN A 315 6.24 -30.81 2.04
C GLN A 315 5.72 -29.41 2.28
N THR A 316 5.65 -28.99 3.55
CA THR A 316 5.24 -27.65 3.93
C THR A 316 6.19 -26.59 3.37
N GLN A 317 7.52 -26.82 3.35
CA GLN A 317 8.48 -25.94 2.72
C GLN A 317 8.26 -25.82 1.20
N LEU A 318 7.95 -26.92 0.51
CA LEU A 318 7.67 -26.91 -0.93
C LEU A 318 6.36 -26.19 -1.25
N GLU A 319 5.32 -26.43 -0.45
CA GLU A 319 4.04 -25.72 -0.56
C GLU A 319 4.22 -24.23 -0.24
N THR A 320 4.98 -23.91 0.79
CA THR A 320 5.34 -22.58 1.21
C THR A 320 6.09 -21.84 0.11
N LYS A 321 7.09 -22.44 -0.53
CA LYS A 321 7.74 -21.85 -1.72
C LYS A 321 6.74 -21.52 -2.82
N LYS A 322 5.79 -22.40 -3.09
CA LYS A 322 4.75 -22.20 -4.08
C LYS A 322 3.79 -21.06 -3.71
N TYR A 323 3.49 -20.90 -2.42
CA TYR A 323 2.66 -19.80 -1.90
C TYR A 323 3.40 -18.46 -1.98
N HIS A 324 4.72 -18.43 -1.74
CA HIS A 324 5.47 -17.17 -1.69
C HIS A 324 5.86 -16.59 -3.03
N CYS A 325 5.79 -17.37 -4.09
CA CYS A 325 6.02 -16.90 -5.45
C CYS A 325 4.88 -16.04 -6.00
N ASN A 326 3.73 -15.97 -5.33
CA ASN A 326 2.56 -15.22 -5.80
C ASN A 326 2.21 -14.08 -4.84
N PHE A 327 1.56 -13.04 -5.34
CA PHE A 327 0.91 -12.05 -4.49
C PHE A 327 -0.26 -12.69 -3.74
N PHE A 328 -0.46 -12.25 -2.49
CA PHE A 328 -1.62 -12.64 -1.69
C PHE A 328 -2.78 -11.66 -1.84
N GLY A 329 -2.47 -10.38 -1.83
CA GLY A 329 -3.41 -9.29 -1.98
C GLY A 329 -2.66 -7.97 -2.08
N PRO A 330 -2.10 -7.62 -3.27
CA PRO A 330 -1.35 -6.39 -3.42
C PRO A 330 -2.29 -5.20 -3.23
N THR A 331 -1.98 -4.33 -2.26
CA THR A 331 -2.78 -3.18 -1.86
C THR A 331 -2.12 -1.87 -2.28
N GLY A 332 -1.18 -1.38 -1.48
CA GLY A 332 -0.43 -0.18 -1.77
C GLY A 332 0.67 -0.40 -2.81
N ILE A 333 0.96 0.62 -3.58
CA ILE A 333 2.05 0.62 -4.55
C ILE A 333 2.66 2.02 -4.63
N ALA A 334 3.97 2.08 -4.75
CA ALA A 334 4.69 3.32 -4.97
C ALA A 334 5.88 3.09 -5.92
N VAL A 335 6.33 4.16 -6.53
CA VAL A 335 7.57 4.20 -7.31
C VAL A 335 8.50 5.19 -6.62
N ASP A 336 9.73 4.77 -6.34
CA ASP A 336 10.73 5.65 -5.76
C ASP A 336 11.47 6.47 -6.85
N ARG A 337 12.39 7.34 -6.44
CA ARG A 337 13.17 8.20 -7.35
C ARG A 337 14.09 7.45 -8.31
N ASP A 338 14.39 6.18 -8.02
CA ASP A 338 15.23 5.32 -8.84
C ASP A 338 14.36 4.39 -9.73
N ASP A 339 13.07 4.70 -9.87
CA ASP A 339 12.06 3.91 -10.57
C ASP A 339 11.92 2.46 -10.06
N ASN A 340 12.28 2.21 -8.79
CA ASN A 340 11.94 0.94 -8.15
C ASN A 340 10.45 0.89 -7.84
N ILE A 341 9.82 -0.23 -8.13
CA ILE A 341 8.40 -0.46 -7.85
C ILE A 341 8.30 -1.17 -6.51
N ILE A 342 7.62 -0.55 -5.56
CA ILE A 342 7.48 -1.04 -4.20
C ILE A 342 6.01 -1.37 -3.98
N ILE A 343 5.72 -2.62 -3.67
CA ILE A 343 4.36 -3.15 -3.58
C ILE A 343 4.11 -3.67 -2.16
N ALA A 344 3.08 -3.15 -1.52
CA ALA A 344 2.57 -3.70 -0.27
C ALA A 344 1.70 -4.91 -0.57
N ASP A 345 2.05 -6.05 0.00
CA ASP A 345 1.35 -7.31 -0.20
C ASP A 345 0.95 -7.91 1.15
N ASP A 346 -0.33 -8.26 1.25
CA ASP A 346 -0.86 -8.98 2.41
C ASP A 346 -0.18 -10.37 2.52
N PRO A 347 0.15 -10.86 3.73
CA PRO A 347 -0.23 -10.36 5.05
C PRO A 347 0.81 -9.46 5.73
N GLY A 348 1.92 -9.09 5.11
CA GLY A 348 2.85 -8.25 5.84
C GLY A 348 4.23 -8.07 5.22
N ARG A 349 4.32 -7.98 3.89
CA ARG A 349 5.59 -7.79 3.19
C ARG A 349 5.50 -6.64 2.17
N LEU A 350 6.66 -6.11 1.83
CA LEU A 350 6.87 -5.32 0.63
C LEU A 350 7.62 -6.16 -0.39
N ILE A 351 7.26 -6.01 -1.64
CA ILE A 351 7.95 -6.66 -2.76
C ILE A 351 8.52 -5.57 -3.66
N ILE A 352 9.82 -5.65 -3.93
CA ILE A 352 10.55 -4.66 -4.70
C ILE A 352 10.91 -5.24 -6.07
N TYR A 353 10.50 -4.53 -7.11
CA TYR A 353 10.96 -4.77 -8.48
C TYR A 353 11.85 -3.63 -8.93
N LYS A 354 12.93 -3.97 -9.62
CA LYS A 354 13.81 -3.01 -10.29
C LYS A 354 13.57 -3.05 -11.79
N LYS A 355 13.60 -1.88 -12.38
CA LYS A 355 13.58 -1.74 -13.83
C LYS A 355 14.96 -2.12 -14.38
N GLY A 356 15.01 -3.05 -15.32
CA GLY A 356 16.27 -3.40 -16.02
C GLY A 356 16.65 -2.28 -16.99
N ASN A 357 17.95 -2.03 -17.10
CA ASN A 357 18.51 -1.12 -18.11
C ASN A 357 18.29 -1.65 -19.52
#